data_f03ef2352a02cb2d20b1523ca8180b03
#
_entry.id   f03ef2352a02cb2d20b1523ca8180b03
#
_cell.length_a   1.000
_cell.length_b   1.000
_cell.length_c   1.000
_cell.angle_alpha   90.00
_cell.angle_beta   90.00
_cell.angle_gamma   90.00
#
_symmetry.space_group_name_H-M   'P 1'
#
loop_
_entity.id
_entity.type
_entity.pdbx_description
1 polymer ?
#
loop_
_entity_poly.entity_id
_entity_poly.type
_entity_poly.pdbx_seq_one_letter_code
_entity_poly.pdbx_strand_id
1 'polypeptide(L)'
;MFHKIKSVPSLPDFELSVQFSEGVTKLYDIKPLFDRISAFQYLKDNPAEFECVTVDTGGYGIIWDDDLDLSCDELWDNGVVVKTPFDGLMAFSDATELWGLNESTLRKAISYGKLVNGVDVCKFGKQWVISIDAMNREYGPVSQQSKEKAVSFLSDSLVGVISSDGEKM
;
A
#
# COMPACT_ATOMS: atom_id res chain seq x y z
N MET A 1 15.58 12.28 1.71
CA MET A 1 14.79 11.99 0.49
C MET A 1 13.35 12.34 0.80
N PHE A 2 12.70 13.15 -0.03
CA PHE A 2 11.32 13.53 0.20
C PHE A 2 10.38 12.51 -0.48
N HIS A 3 9.41 12.02 0.28
CA HIS A 3 8.36 11.15 -0.23
C HIS A 3 7.21 12.00 -0.76
N LYS A 4 7.26 12.33 -2.05
CA LYS A 4 6.28 13.23 -2.66
C LYS A 4 4.88 12.63 -2.68
N ILE A 5 3.90 13.47 -2.36
CA ILE A 5 2.49 13.09 -2.37
C ILE A 5 1.93 13.24 -3.78
N LYS A 6 1.24 12.23 -4.24
CA LYS A 6 0.56 12.19 -5.53
C LYS A 6 -0.92 12.58 -5.41
N SER A 7 -1.59 12.09 -4.37
CA SER A 7 -2.98 12.40 -4.09
C SER A 7 -3.33 12.18 -2.63
N VAL A 8 -4.37 12.84 -2.14
CA VAL A 8 -4.80 12.79 -0.75
C VAL A 8 -6.32 12.86 -0.61
N PRO A 9 -7.08 11.85 -1.05
CA PRO A 9 -8.50 11.82 -0.77
C PRO A 9 -8.77 11.76 0.74
N SER A 10 -9.73 12.57 1.19
CA SER A 10 -10.26 12.49 2.56
C SER A 10 -11.16 11.27 2.72
N LEU A 11 -11.17 10.70 3.89
CA LEU A 11 -12.01 9.56 4.27
C LEU A 11 -12.90 9.96 5.46
N PRO A 12 -13.97 9.19 5.75
CA PRO A 12 -14.76 9.40 6.94
C PRO A 12 -13.93 9.37 8.22
N ASP A 13 -14.42 9.99 9.28
CA ASP A 13 -13.80 10.02 10.62
C ASP A 13 -12.43 10.72 10.66
N PHE A 14 -12.25 11.77 9.85
CA PHE A 14 -11.03 12.58 9.80
C PHE A 14 -9.75 11.80 9.47
N GLU A 15 -9.87 10.80 8.63
CA GLU A 15 -8.74 10.07 8.07
C GLU A 15 -8.39 10.56 6.66
N LEU A 16 -7.12 10.43 6.28
CA LEU A 16 -6.61 10.73 4.95
C LEU A 16 -5.99 9.49 4.33
N SER A 17 -6.28 9.24 3.06
CA SER A 17 -5.58 8.25 2.26
C SER A 17 -4.47 8.91 1.47
N VAL A 18 -3.25 8.89 1.97
CA VAL A 18 -2.11 9.58 1.36
C VAL A 18 -1.39 8.65 0.39
N GLN A 19 -1.46 8.96 -0.89
CA GLN A 19 -0.78 8.23 -1.95
C GLN A 19 0.53 8.92 -2.31
N PHE A 20 1.63 8.22 -2.12
CA PHE A 20 2.97 8.72 -2.45
C PHE A 20 3.41 8.31 -3.85
N SER A 21 4.33 9.07 -4.44
CA SER A 21 4.82 8.86 -5.80
C SER A 21 5.52 7.52 -6.00
N GLU A 22 6.06 6.94 -4.93
CA GLU A 22 6.70 5.63 -4.91
C GLU A 22 5.70 4.45 -4.97
N GLY A 23 4.40 4.73 -5.02
CA GLY A 23 3.34 3.71 -5.05
C GLY A 23 2.91 3.20 -3.67
N VAL A 24 3.42 3.81 -2.60
CA VAL A 24 2.98 3.55 -1.22
C VAL A 24 1.75 4.37 -0.91
N THR A 25 0.76 3.77 -0.26
CA THR A 25 -0.40 4.46 0.31
C THR A 25 -0.40 4.28 1.82
N LYS A 26 -0.57 5.37 2.55
CA LYS A 26 -0.70 5.38 4.00
C LYS A 26 -2.02 6.00 4.42
N LEU A 27 -2.63 5.45 5.46
CA LEU A 27 -3.72 6.10 6.19
C LEU A 27 -3.12 7.00 7.28
N TYR A 28 -3.61 8.22 7.33
CA TYR A 28 -3.22 9.19 8.34
C TYR A 28 -4.45 9.71 9.07
N ASP A 29 -4.47 9.53 10.39
CA ASP A 29 -5.54 10.02 11.26
C ASP A 29 -5.15 11.41 11.79
N ILE A 30 -5.93 12.44 11.46
CA ILE A 30 -5.63 13.79 11.94
C ILE A 30 -6.18 14.07 13.34
N LYS A 31 -7.03 13.23 13.90
CA LYS A 31 -7.65 13.49 15.22
C LYS A 31 -6.64 13.77 16.35
N PRO A 32 -5.49 13.09 16.43
CA PRO A 32 -4.48 13.44 17.44
C PRO A 32 -3.96 14.87 17.34
N LEU A 33 -4.02 15.50 16.17
CA LEU A 33 -3.58 16.90 15.97
C LEU A 33 -4.57 17.91 16.56
N PHE A 34 -5.85 17.55 16.72
CA PHE A 34 -6.86 18.43 17.32
C PHE A 34 -6.49 18.86 18.74
N ASP A 35 -5.87 17.96 19.50
CA ASP A 35 -5.47 18.22 20.88
C ASP A 35 -4.06 18.80 20.99
N ARG A 36 -3.22 18.59 19.98
CA ARG A 36 -1.81 19.02 20.00
C ARG A 36 -1.58 20.38 19.35
N ILE A 37 -2.36 20.74 18.34
CA ILE A 37 -2.18 21.92 17.51
C ILE A 37 -3.52 22.63 17.37
N SER A 38 -3.65 23.79 18.00
CA SER A 38 -4.92 24.53 18.04
C SER A 38 -5.51 24.89 16.67
N ALA A 39 -4.66 25.10 15.65
CA ALA A 39 -5.09 25.42 14.29
C ALA A 39 -5.94 24.28 13.67
N PHE A 40 -5.69 23.02 14.05
CA PHE A 40 -6.47 21.88 13.54
C PHE A 40 -7.86 21.76 14.17
N GLN A 41 -8.14 22.43 15.29
CA GLN A 41 -9.49 22.50 15.88
C GLN A 41 -10.52 23.01 14.86
N TYR A 42 -10.11 23.92 13.99
CA TYR A 42 -10.97 24.44 12.94
C TYR A 42 -11.55 23.34 12.04
N LEU A 43 -10.75 22.34 11.67
CA LEU A 43 -11.21 21.21 10.85
C LEU A 43 -12.19 20.31 11.60
N LYS A 44 -11.97 20.12 12.91
CA LYS A 44 -12.90 19.37 13.78
C LYS A 44 -14.27 20.02 13.82
N ASP A 45 -14.30 21.35 13.94
CA ASP A 45 -15.54 22.13 14.00
C ASP A 45 -16.21 22.32 12.64
N ASN A 46 -15.44 22.17 11.56
CA ASN A 46 -15.88 22.36 10.18
C ASN A 46 -15.50 21.12 9.30
N PRO A 47 -16.21 20.00 9.45
CA PRO A 47 -15.87 18.77 8.68
C PRO A 47 -15.88 18.93 7.17
N ALA A 48 -16.70 19.82 6.63
CA ALA A 48 -16.72 20.13 5.19
C ALA A 48 -15.39 20.75 4.71
N GLU A 49 -14.73 21.54 5.54
CA GLU A 49 -13.40 22.09 5.24
C GLU A 49 -12.32 21.01 5.24
N PHE A 50 -12.43 20.03 6.11
CA PHE A 50 -11.53 18.86 6.09
C PHE A 50 -11.54 18.15 4.74
N GLU A 51 -12.70 18.01 4.11
CA GLU A 51 -12.85 17.36 2.81
C GLU A 51 -12.23 18.17 1.65
N CYS A 52 -11.92 19.44 1.87
CA CYS A 52 -11.29 20.32 0.87
C CYS A 52 -9.77 20.17 0.78
N VAL A 53 -9.17 19.21 1.47
CA VAL A 53 -7.74 18.95 1.43
C VAL A 53 -7.22 18.75 0.01
N THR A 54 -6.09 19.36 -0.31
CA THR A 54 -5.40 19.22 -1.59
C THR A 54 -3.90 19.01 -1.39
N VAL A 55 -3.26 18.43 -2.40
CA VAL A 55 -1.79 18.33 -2.44
C VAL A 55 -1.22 19.68 -2.83
N ASP A 56 -0.18 20.12 -2.13
CA ASP A 56 0.50 21.37 -2.44
C ASP A 56 1.25 21.32 -3.78
N THR A 57 1.72 22.48 -4.22
CA THR A 57 2.53 22.59 -5.44
C THR A 57 3.85 21.87 -5.26
N GLY A 58 4.06 20.77 -6.00
CA GLY A 58 5.26 19.96 -5.95
C GLY A 58 5.14 18.67 -5.14
N GLY A 59 4.06 18.49 -4.37
CA GLY A 59 3.82 17.26 -3.62
C GLY A 59 4.58 17.14 -2.31
N TYR A 60 5.08 18.27 -1.76
CA TYR A 60 5.84 18.27 -0.51
C TYR A 60 4.98 18.32 0.76
N GLY A 61 3.69 18.48 0.59
CA GLY A 61 2.72 18.52 1.68
C GLY A 61 1.29 18.48 1.17
N ILE A 62 0.37 18.63 2.11
CA ILE A 62 -1.06 18.82 1.87
C ILE A 62 -1.52 20.11 2.54
N ILE A 63 -2.51 20.75 1.95
CA ILE A 63 -3.04 22.03 2.43
C ILE A 63 -4.57 21.99 2.46
N TRP A 64 -5.15 22.68 3.42
CA TRP A 64 -6.57 23.02 3.49
C TRP A 64 -6.81 24.47 3.10
N ASP A 65 -5.92 25.35 3.58
CA ASP A 65 -5.87 26.77 3.23
C ASP A 65 -4.42 27.28 3.34
N ASP A 66 -4.21 28.58 3.20
CA ASP A 66 -2.88 29.19 3.21
C ASP A 66 -2.15 29.08 4.58
N ASP A 67 -2.88 28.81 5.65
CA ASP A 67 -2.36 28.78 7.03
C ASP A 67 -2.37 27.36 7.64
N LEU A 68 -2.96 26.38 6.98
CA LEU A 68 -3.16 25.03 7.53
C LEU A 68 -2.66 23.96 6.56
N ASP A 69 -1.51 23.40 6.91
CA ASP A 69 -0.81 22.41 6.10
C ASP A 69 -0.20 21.26 6.93
N LEU A 70 0.16 20.17 6.27
CA LEU A 70 0.99 19.10 6.80
C LEU A 70 2.06 18.73 5.78
N SER A 71 3.29 18.54 6.26
CA SER A 71 4.40 18.13 5.40
C SER A 71 4.30 16.68 4.96
N CYS A 72 4.90 16.36 3.82
CA CYS A 72 5.02 14.98 3.36
C CYS A 72 5.78 14.08 4.35
N ASP A 73 6.76 14.62 5.07
CA ASP A 73 7.53 13.87 6.07
C ASP A 73 6.65 13.48 7.26
N GLU A 74 5.81 14.41 7.77
CA GLU A 74 4.85 14.11 8.85
C GLU A 74 3.90 12.97 8.44
N LEU A 75 3.36 13.04 7.22
CA LEU A 75 2.43 12.03 6.71
C LEU A 75 3.12 10.69 6.45
N TRP A 76 4.38 10.71 6.02
CA TRP A 76 5.16 9.50 5.81
C TRP A 76 5.54 8.81 7.11
N ASP A 77 6.05 9.57 8.08
CA ASP A 77 6.57 9.03 9.34
C ASP A 77 5.45 8.52 10.26
N ASN A 78 4.29 9.18 10.26
CA ASN A 78 3.19 8.90 11.20
C ASN A 78 1.96 8.23 10.55
N GLY A 79 1.94 8.07 9.23
CA GLY A 79 0.91 7.33 8.53
C GLY A 79 1.11 5.82 8.63
N VAL A 80 0.01 5.06 8.57
CA VAL A 80 0.02 3.59 8.56
C VAL A 80 -0.01 3.06 7.13
N VAL A 81 0.96 2.23 6.77
CA VAL A 81 1.03 1.62 5.42
C VAL A 81 -0.17 0.70 5.19
N VAL A 82 -0.91 0.93 4.11
CA VAL A 82 -2.05 0.09 3.69
C VAL A 82 -1.87 -0.48 2.29
N LYS A 83 -0.98 0.08 1.49
CA LYS A 83 -0.66 -0.41 0.15
C LYS A 83 0.79 -0.10 -0.21
N THR A 84 1.43 -1.06 -0.88
CA THR A 84 2.76 -0.90 -1.47
C THR A 84 2.76 -1.32 -2.94
N PRO A 85 3.80 -0.98 -3.75
CA PRO A 85 3.93 -1.47 -5.12
C PRO A 85 4.07 -2.99 -5.25
N PHE A 86 4.38 -3.67 -4.15
CA PHE A 86 4.59 -5.11 -4.12
C PHE A 86 3.35 -5.91 -3.67
N ASP A 87 2.28 -5.22 -3.30
CA ASP A 87 1.02 -5.86 -2.95
C ASP A 87 0.43 -6.60 -4.15
N GLY A 88 -0.11 -7.78 -3.88
CA GLY A 88 -0.63 -8.64 -4.96
C GLY A 88 0.44 -9.38 -5.75
N LEU A 89 1.70 -9.33 -5.34
CA LEU A 89 2.80 -10.11 -5.90
C LEU A 89 3.25 -11.19 -4.92
N MET A 90 3.62 -12.35 -5.43
CA MET A 90 4.15 -13.45 -4.62
C MET A 90 5.20 -14.27 -5.38
N ALA A 91 6.08 -14.94 -4.65
CA ALA A 91 7.01 -15.88 -5.23
C ALA A 91 6.27 -17.09 -5.82
N PHE A 92 6.86 -17.76 -6.83
CA PHE A 92 6.28 -18.98 -7.39
C PHE A 92 6.10 -20.08 -6.35
N SER A 93 7.03 -20.21 -5.40
CA SER A 93 6.91 -21.16 -4.29
C SER A 93 5.66 -20.95 -3.46
N ASP A 94 5.36 -19.71 -3.10
CA ASP A 94 4.19 -19.35 -2.31
C ASP A 94 2.90 -19.53 -3.11
N ALA A 95 2.90 -19.11 -4.38
CA ALA A 95 1.76 -19.30 -5.26
C ALA A 95 1.43 -20.78 -5.46
N THR A 96 2.43 -21.62 -5.69
CA THR A 96 2.24 -23.07 -5.88
C THR A 96 1.74 -23.76 -4.62
N GLU A 97 2.22 -23.35 -3.46
CA GLU A 97 1.72 -23.87 -2.19
C GLU A 97 0.24 -23.50 -1.98
N LEU A 98 -0.13 -22.25 -2.22
CA LEU A 98 -1.50 -21.77 -2.03
C LEU A 98 -2.52 -22.40 -3.00
N TRP A 99 -2.14 -22.60 -4.25
CA TRP A 99 -3.02 -23.18 -5.28
C TRP A 99 -2.86 -24.69 -5.46
N GLY A 100 -1.96 -25.34 -4.72
CA GLY A 100 -1.71 -26.77 -4.83
C GLY A 100 -1.12 -27.19 -6.19
N LEU A 101 -0.25 -26.37 -6.75
CA LEU A 101 0.40 -26.58 -8.06
C LEU A 101 1.90 -26.83 -7.90
N ASN A 102 2.55 -27.13 -9.01
CA ASN A 102 4.01 -27.20 -9.10
C ASN A 102 4.56 -25.99 -9.86
N GLU A 103 5.78 -25.55 -9.54
CA GLU A 103 6.43 -24.47 -10.28
C GLU A 103 6.58 -24.75 -11.77
N SER A 104 6.77 -26.04 -12.15
CA SER A 104 6.82 -26.46 -13.55
C SER A 104 5.53 -26.14 -14.30
N THR A 105 4.38 -26.19 -13.64
CA THR A 105 3.08 -25.80 -14.21
C THR A 105 3.07 -24.32 -14.58
N LEU A 106 3.56 -23.46 -13.70
CA LEU A 106 3.64 -22.01 -13.96
C LEU A 106 4.66 -21.69 -15.07
N ARG A 107 5.80 -22.39 -15.10
CA ARG A 107 6.82 -22.22 -16.16
C ARG A 107 6.29 -22.66 -17.53
N LYS A 108 5.53 -23.74 -17.59
CA LYS A 108 4.86 -24.17 -18.83
C LYS A 108 3.81 -23.16 -19.28
N ALA A 109 3.05 -22.60 -18.36
CA ALA A 109 2.07 -21.56 -18.68
C ALA A 109 2.72 -20.31 -19.29
N ILE A 110 3.92 -19.93 -18.86
CA ILE A 110 4.72 -18.88 -19.50
C ILE A 110 5.08 -19.28 -20.93
N SER A 111 5.58 -20.50 -21.13
CA SER A 111 5.97 -21.01 -22.45
C SER A 111 4.80 -21.07 -23.44
N TYR A 112 3.59 -21.34 -22.95
CA TYR A 112 2.37 -21.38 -23.76
C TYR A 112 1.69 -20.02 -23.94
N GLY A 113 2.23 -18.95 -23.34
CA GLY A 113 1.66 -17.60 -23.43
C GLY A 113 0.43 -17.35 -22.57
N LYS A 114 0.07 -18.27 -21.68
CA LYS A 114 -1.02 -18.09 -20.69
C LYS A 114 -0.64 -17.08 -19.59
N LEU A 115 0.62 -17.11 -19.18
CA LEU A 115 1.23 -16.14 -18.27
C LEU A 115 2.24 -15.31 -19.06
N VAL A 116 2.06 -13.99 -19.06
CA VAL A 116 2.85 -13.06 -19.85
C VAL A 116 3.96 -12.46 -19.00
N ASN A 117 5.21 -12.66 -19.41
CA ASN A 117 6.36 -12.04 -18.73
C ASN A 117 6.31 -10.51 -18.85
N GLY A 118 6.53 -9.83 -17.74
CA GLY A 118 6.42 -8.38 -17.63
C GLY A 118 5.02 -7.86 -17.34
N VAL A 119 3.99 -8.72 -17.38
CA VAL A 119 2.60 -8.39 -17.07
C VAL A 119 2.09 -9.23 -15.89
N ASP A 120 2.12 -10.55 -16.04
CA ASP A 120 1.62 -11.51 -15.05
C ASP A 120 2.73 -12.03 -14.14
N VAL A 121 3.92 -12.19 -14.70
CA VAL A 121 5.12 -12.75 -14.06
C VAL A 121 6.34 -11.90 -14.37
N CYS A 122 7.30 -11.92 -13.46
CA CYS A 122 8.62 -11.31 -13.66
C CYS A 122 9.69 -12.13 -12.95
N LYS A 123 10.90 -12.13 -13.48
CA LYS A 123 12.04 -12.84 -12.89
C LYS A 123 13.02 -11.86 -12.28
N PHE A 124 13.33 -12.07 -11.01
CA PHE A 124 14.34 -11.32 -10.27
C PHE A 124 15.52 -12.27 -9.92
N GLY A 125 16.62 -12.16 -10.65
CA GLY A 125 17.71 -13.11 -10.50
C GLY A 125 17.26 -14.54 -10.86
N LYS A 126 17.26 -15.44 -9.90
CA LYS A 126 16.77 -16.82 -10.04
C LYS A 126 15.31 -17.00 -9.62
N GLN A 127 14.71 -16.00 -9.00
CA GLN A 127 13.38 -16.05 -8.40
C GLN A 127 12.32 -15.53 -9.39
N TRP A 128 11.30 -16.35 -9.65
CA TRP A 128 10.10 -15.92 -10.34
C TRP A 128 9.07 -15.39 -9.36
N VAL A 129 8.40 -14.31 -9.77
CA VAL A 129 7.30 -13.66 -9.05
C VAL A 129 6.09 -13.63 -9.97
N ILE A 130 4.90 -13.82 -9.41
CA ILE A 130 3.62 -13.83 -10.12
C ILE A 130 2.61 -12.94 -9.40
N SER A 131 1.71 -12.30 -10.15
CA SER A 131 0.59 -11.56 -9.57
C SER A 131 -0.53 -12.49 -9.11
N ILE A 132 -1.18 -12.13 -8.00
CA ILE A 132 -2.37 -12.84 -7.49
C ILE A 132 -3.50 -12.80 -8.52
N ASP A 133 -3.65 -11.69 -9.24
CA ASP A 133 -4.68 -11.54 -10.28
C ASP A 133 -4.48 -12.56 -11.41
N ALA A 134 -3.23 -12.76 -11.84
CA ALA A 134 -2.91 -13.79 -12.86
C ALA A 134 -3.22 -15.21 -12.36
N MET A 135 -2.90 -15.50 -11.09
CA MET A 135 -3.22 -16.81 -10.50
C MET A 135 -4.74 -17.04 -10.43
N ASN A 136 -5.49 -16.05 -10.00
CA ASN A 136 -6.96 -16.13 -9.95
C ASN A 136 -7.58 -16.30 -11.35
N ARG A 137 -7.07 -15.59 -12.34
CA ARG A 137 -7.55 -15.66 -13.72
C ARG A 137 -7.32 -17.03 -14.33
N GLU A 138 -6.13 -17.61 -14.17
CA GLU A 138 -5.73 -18.86 -14.83
C GLU A 138 -6.11 -20.12 -14.05
N TYR A 139 -6.12 -20.06 -12.71
CA TYR A 139 -6.30 -21.23 -11.85
C TYR A 139 -7.50 -21.11 -10.90
N GLY A 140 -8.27 -20.04 -11.02
CA GLY A 140 -9.41 -19.77 -10.15
C GLY A 140 -9.02 -19.25 -8.76
N PRO A 141 -10.02 -18.81 -7.98
CA PRO A 141 -9.76 -18.26 -6.65
C PRO A 141 -9.26 -19.34 -5.68
N VAL A 142 -8.35 -18.96 -4.80
CA VAL A 142 -7.84 -19.81 -3.72
C VAL A 142 -8.97 -20.24 -2.80
N SER A 143 -8.96 -21.49 -2.32
CA SER A 143 -9.90 -22.01 -1.34
C SER A 143 -9.88 -21.20 -0.03
N GLN A 144 -10.97 -21.23 0.75
CA GLN A 144 -11.10 -20.42 1.98
C GLN A 144 -9.97 -20.68 2.99
N GLN A 145 -9.52 -21.93 3.15
CA GLN A 145 -8.40 -22.28 4.02
C GLN A 145 -7.06 -21.68 3.57
N SER A 146 -6.90 -21.50 2.29
CA SER A 146 -5.69 -20.89 1.71
C SER A 146 -5.75 -19.35 1.76
N LYS A 147 -6.94 -18.74 1.83
CA LYS A 147 -7.10 -17.29 2.01
C LYS A 147 -6.60 -16.82 3.38
N GLU A 148 -6.81 -17.59 4.44
CA GLU A 148 -6.30 -17.29 5.77
C GLU A 148 -4.76 -17.31 5.81
N LYS A 149 -4.14 -18.26 5.12
CA LYS A 149 -2.67 -18.28 4.93
C LYS A 149 -2.17 -17.07 4.13
N ALA A 150 -2.85 -16.68 3.06
CA ALA A 150 -2.45 -15.54 2.24
C ALA A 150 -2.52 -14.21 3.03
N VAL A 151 -3.54 -14.03 3.86
CA VAL A 151 -3.66 -12.87 4.76
C VAL A 151 -2.54 -12.87 5.80
N SER A 152 -2.17 -14.04 6.34
CA SER A 152 -1.04 -14.18 7.27
C SER A 152 0.29 -13.79 6.61
N PHE A 153 0.57 -14.25 5.38
CA PHE A 153 1.78 -13.86 4.62
C PHE A 153 1.85 -12.35 4.37
N LEU A 154 0.74 -11.72 4.02
CA LEU A 154 0.68 -10.27 3.78
C LEU A 154 0.85 -9.47 5.08
N SER A 155 0.28 -9.93 6.20
CA SER A 155 0.42 -9.27 7.50
C SER A 155 1.84 -9.42 8.06
N ASP A 156 2.49 -10.56 7.88
CA ASP A 156 3.89 -10.78 8.30
C ASP A 156 4.86 -9.91 7.47
N SER A 157 4.60 -9.71 6.20
CA SER A 157 5.36 -8.80 5.34
C SER A 157 5.26 -7.35 5.80
N LEU A 158 4.07 -6.88 6.20
CA LEU A 158 3.84 -5.53 6.73
C LEU A 158 4.43 -5.34 8.13
N VAL A 159 4.35 -6.34 9.01
CA VAL A 159 4.98 -6.34 10.33
C VAL A 159 6.52 -6.33 10.20
N GLY A 160 7.10 -7.02 9.23
CA GLY A 160 8.53 -6.99 8.93
C GLY A 160 9.03 -5.58 8.54
N VAL A 161 8.24 -4.81 7.81
CA VAL A 161 8.55 -3.41 7.45
C VAL A 161 8.48 -2.48 8.67
N ILE A 162 7.53 -2.68 9.58
CA ILE A 162 7.38 -1.88 10.80
C ILE A 162 8.50 -2.17 11.81
N SER A 163 8.93 -3.42 11.95
CA SER A 163 9.99 -3.80 12.89
C SER A 163 11.39 -3.38 12.45
N SER A 164 11.65 -3.20 11.17
CA SER A 164 12.95 -2.70 10.69
C SER A 164 13.18 -1.21 10.99
N ASP A 165 12.11 -0.43 11.13
CA ASP A 165 12.20 0.99 11.52
C ASP A 165 12.37 1.17 13.05
N GLY A 166 12.08 0.16 13.85
CA GLY A 166 12.23 0.17 15.31
C GLY A 166 13.65 -0.11 15.83
N GLU A 167 14.53 -0.63 15.01
CA GLU A 167 15.92 -0.97 15.41
C GLU A 167 16.95 0.14 15.17
N LYS A 168 16.53 1.33 14.73
CA LYS A 168 17.42 2.49 14.54
C LYS A 168 17.36 3.53 15.67
N MET A 169 17.06 3.12 16.87
CA MET A 169 17.28 3.95 18.05
C MET A 169 18.41 3.40 18.90
#